data_d7e8d28c5fb262e3c544b4ae2002b7de
#
_entry.id   d7e8d28c5fb262e3c544b4ae2002b7de
#
_cell.length_a   1.000
_cell.length_b   1.000
_cell.length_c   1.000
_cell.angle_alpha   90.00
_cell.angle_beta   90.00
_cell.angle_gamma   90.00
#
_symmetry.space_group_name_H-M   'P 1'
#
loop_
_entity.id
_entity.type
_entity.pdbx_description
1 polymer ?
#
loop_
_entity_poly.entity_id
_entity_poly.type
_entity_poly.pdbx_seq_one_letter_code
_entity_poly.pdbx_strand_id
1 'polypeptide(L)'
;VASLTAPQAERGEVVVDIDATLITAHSEKEDAAPTYKRGFGFHPLLAYLDHGPGGTGEALAGINRRGNANAGTAADHLAILDLIENQLTPAQREALVIRTDTAACSHAFLDELTTRELGYSVGFYARADVAAAIEALPATAWVPAVDAEEKVRDGAWVAELSHLLHLDSWPPGMRVIARKERPHPGAQLRLTDIDGHRITCFATNHPGPDLPALELRHRRRARVEDRIRAAKDTGLRNLPYKDAASNQVWIELVLLAQDLTAWTQTLALHGEHAVAEPKRLRLLLFGVAARLIRTGRRIILDLDKSWPHAPAIVQAITTLRAYPAPG
;
A
#
# COMPACT_ATOMS: atom_id res chain seq x y z
N VAL A 1 18.83 -4.58 -2.15
CA VAL A 1 17.96 -5.00 -3.26
C VAL A 1 16.91 -3.93 -3.51
N ALA A 2 16.27 -3.40 -2.46
CA ALA A 2 15.30 -2.30 -2.57
C ALA A 2 15.84 -1.08 -3.38
N SER A 3 17.14 -0.81 -3.32
CA SER A 3 17.78 0.27 -4.11
C SER A 3 17.87 -0.02 -5.61
N LEU A 4 17.75 -1.29 -6.03
CA LEU A 4 17.79 -1.70 -7.44
C LEU A 4 16.39 -1.74 -8.07
N THR A 5 15.36 -1.90 -7.27
CA THR A 5 13.99 -2.08 -7.72
C THR A 5 13.12 -0.86 -7.54
N ALA A 6 13.43 0.01 -6.56
CA ALA A 6 12.69 1.25 -6.38
C ALA A 6 12.90 2.14 -7.62
N PRO A 7 11.89 2.35 -8.48
CA PRO A 7 11.94 3.45 -9.42
C PRO A 7 12.23 4.71 -8.60
N GLN A 8 13.01 5.63 -9.16
CA GLN A 8 13.29 6.89 -8.49
C GLN A 8 11.96 7.44 -7.96
N ALA A 9 11.86 7.54 -6.65
CA ALA A 9 10.66 8.00 -5.98
C ALA A 9 10.23 9.31 -6.64
N GLU A 10 8.94 9.43 -6.92
CA GLU A 10 8.41 10.68 -7.41
C GLU A 10 8.87 11.80 -6.46
N ARG A 11 9.64 12.75 -6.94
CA ARG A 11 10.26 13.84 -6.14
C ARG A 11 11.29 13.42 -5.07
N GLY A 12 11.89 12.22 -5.16
CA GLY A 12 12.87 11.74 -4.19
C GLY A 12 12.29 11.23 -2.88
N GLU A 13 10.96 11.15 -2.74
CA GLU A 13 10.29 10.61 -1.54
C GLU A 13 10.24 9.06 -1.57
N VAL A 14 10.34 8.44 -0.41
CA VAL A 14 10.12 7.01 -0.18
C VAL A 14 8.73 6.84 0.41
N VAL A 15 7.76 6.43 -0.40
CA VAL A 15 6.36 6.35 0.03
C VAL A 15 6.03 4.94 0.48
N VAL A 16 5.53 4.79 1.71
CA VAL A 16 5.09 3.52 2.28
C VAL A 16 3.62 3.59 2.65
N ASP A 17 2.84 2.66 2.08
CA ASP A 17 1.43 2.48 2.39
C ASP A 17 1.25 1.46 3.51
N ILE A 18 0.49 1.82 4.54
CA ILE A 18 0.06 0.90 5.60
C ILE A 18 -1.45 0.70 5.48
N ASP A 19 -1.88 -0.55 5.40
CA ASP A 19 -3.31 -0.88 5.35
C ASP A 19 -3.59 -2.25 5.99
N ALA A 20 -4.80 -2.44 6.47
CA ALA A 20 -5.24 -3.67 7.10
C ALA A 20 -6.18 -4.46 6.19
N THR A 21 -6.16 -5.78 6.35
CA THR A 21 -7.05 -6.64 5.58
C THR A 21 -7.66 -7.74 6.43
N LEU A 22 -8.89 -8.14 6.12
CA LEU A 22 -9.53 -9.28 6.78
C LEU A 22 -9.12 -10.59 6.11
N ILE A 23 -8.81 -11.59 6.95
CA ILE A 23 -8.58 -12.97 6.55
C ILE A 23 -9.57 -13.85 7.29
N THR A 24 -10.37 -14.61 6.55
CA THR A 24 -11.37 -15.52 7.13
C THR A 24 -10.69 -16.76 7.70
N ALA A 25 -11.07 -17.17 8.91
CA ALA A 25 -10.76 -18.47 9.48
C ALA A 25 -12.01 -19.34 9.48
N HIS A 26 -11.82 -20.63 9.17
CA HIS A 26 -12.91 -21.61 9.16
C HIS A 26 -12.91 -22.53 10.39
N SER A 27 -11.98 -22.28 11.32
CA SER A 27 -11.84 -23.03 12.57
C SER A 27 -11.30 -22.12 13.67
N GLU A 28 -11.47 -22.54 14.90
CA GLU A 28 -10.84 -21.88 16.04
C GLU A 28 -9.32 -21.99 15.95
N LYS A 29 -8.67 -20.84 15.94
CA LYS A 29 -7.21 -20.67 15.93
C LYS A 29 -6.89 -19.57 16.92
N GLU A 30 -5.70 -19.58 17.46
CA GLU A 30 -5.22 -18.51 18.33
C GLU A 30 -5.31 -17.17 17.60
N ASP A 31 -5.88 -16.15 18.25
CA ASP A 31 -6.18 -14.82 17.72
C ASP A 31 -7.25 -14.74 16.62
N ALA A 32 -7.85 -15.84 16.20
CA ALA A 32 -9.05 -15.75 15.38
C ALA A 32 -10.23 -15.22 16.23
N ALA A 33 -10.94 -14.22 15.73
CA ALA A 33 -12.02 -13.56 16.44
C ALA A 33 -13.09 -13.03 15.46
N PRO A 34 -14.31 -12.72 15.97
CA PRO A 34 -15.31 -12.03 15.16
C PRO A 34 -14.78 -10.72 14.59
N THR A 35 -15.07 -10.45 13.32
CA THR A 35 -14.60 -9.25 12.63
C THR A 35 -15.71 -8.20 12.53
N TYR A 36 -15.36 -6.93 12.31
CA TYR A 36 -16.31 -5.84 12.13
C TYR A 36 -17.27 -6.04 10.92
N LYS A 37 -16.89 -6.88 9.94
CA LYS A 37 -17.74 -7.27 8.80
C LYS A 37 -18.61 -8.50 9.08
N ARG A 38 -18.82 -8.86 10.35
CA ARG A 38 -19.63 -10.02 10.79
C ARG A 38 -19.08 -11.37 10.29
N GLY A 39 -17.78 -11.43 9.98
CA GLY A 39 -17.06 -12.68 9.72
C GLY A 39 -16.30 -13.14 10.97
N PHE A 40 -15.47 -14.18 10.81
CA PHE A 40 -14.57 -14.70 11.85
C PHE A 40 -13.19 -14.91 11.25
N GLY A 41 -12.13 -14.48 11.94
CA GLY A 41 -10.77 -14.65 11.46
C GLY A 41 -9.77 -13.65 12.02
N PHE A 42 -8.93 -13.08 11.17
CA PHE A 42 -7.80 -12.23 11.51
C PHE A 42 -7.90 -10.87 10.80
N HIS A 43 -7.15 -9.89 11.31
CA HIS A 43 -7.11 -8.54 10.74
C HIS A 43 -5.66 -8.03 10.67
N PRO A 44 -4.75 -8.70 9.91
CA PRO A 44 -3.36 -8.28 9.83
C PRO A 44 -3.22 -6.87 9.26
N LEU A 45 -2.19 -6.17 9.74
CA LEU A 45 -1.72 -4.88 9.27
C LEU A 45 -0.48 -5.10 8.41
N LEU A 46 -0.43 -4.51 7.22
CA LEU A 46 0.61 -4.72 6.22
C LEU A 46 1.17 -3.39 5.75
N ALA A 47 2.46 -3.36 5.43
CA ALA A 47 3.14 -2.19 4.91
C ALA A 47 3.84 -2.49 3.59
N TYR A 48 3.67 -1.61 2.61
CA TYR A 48 4.23 -1.76 1.26
C TYR A 48 4.91 -0.48 0.79
N LEU A 49 6.10 -0.62 0.22
CA LEU A 49 6.76 0.42 -0.55
C LEU A 49 6.03 0.62 -1.89
N ASP A 50 5.64 1.85 -2.21
CA ASP A 50 4.99 2.18 -3.48
C ASP A 50 6.04 2.41 -4.58
N HIS A 51 6.07 1.56 -5.59
CA HIS A 51 6.97 1.67 -6.74
C HIS A 51 6.44 2.60 -7.85
N GLY A 52 5.40 3.39 -7.57
CA GLY A 52 4.86 4.35 -8.52
C GLY A 52 3.84 3.77 -9.52
N PRO A 53 3.51 4.51 -10.59
CA PRO A 53 2.49 4.14 -11.57
C PRO A 53 2.81 2.84 -12.31
N GLY A 54 1.84 1.93 -12.39
CA GLY A 54 2.01 0.65 -13.07
C GLY A 54 3.07 -0.27 -12.45
N GLY A 55 3.64 0.17 -11.32
CA GLY A 55 4.69 -0.55 -10.62
C GLY A 55 4.16 -1.68 -9.75
N THR A 56 5.10 -2.49 -9.33
CA THR A 56 4.94 -3.43 -8.24
C THR A 56 4.99 -2.69 -6.90
N GLY A 57 5.19 -3.38 -5.81
CA GLY A 57 5.47 -2.83 -4.49
C GLY A 57 6.18 -3.90 -3.69
N GLU A 58 7.14 -3.51 -2.87
CA GLU A 58 7.82 -4.41 -1.94
C GLU A 58 7.09 -4.40 -0.60
N ALA A 59 6.93 -5.58 -0.01
CA ALA A 59 6.38 -5.71 1.32
C ALA A 59 7.49 -5.42 2.34
N LEU A 60 7.30 -4.41 3.19
CA LEU A 60 8.28 -4.06 4.21
C LEU A 60 8.00 -4.71 5.56
N ALA A 61 6.71 -4.86 5.91
CA ALA A 61 6.33 -5.42 7.20
C ALA A 61 4.90 -6.00 7.18
N GLY A 62 4.63 -6.91 8.09
CA GLY A 62 3.30 -7.44 8.34
C GLY A 62 3.16 -7.92 9.77
N ILE A 63 2.06 -7.56 10.42
CA ILE A 63 1.74 -7.95 11.80
C ILE A 63 0.41 -8.70 11.79
N ASN A 64 0.42 -9.95 12.30
CA ASN A 64 -0.82 -10.67 12.55
C ASN A 64 -1.58 -10.00 13.71
N ARG A 65 -2.88 -9.80 13.53
CA ARG A 65 -3.73 -9.21 14.56
C ARG A 65 -5.04 -10.00 14.68
N ARG A 66 -5.61 -9.94 15.86
CA ARG A 66 -6.92 -10.55 16.12
C ARG A 66 -7.98 -10.01 15.16
N GLY A 67 -8.96 -10.84 14.80
CA GLY A 67 -10.04 -10.43 13.91
C GLY A 67 -10.85 -9.23 14.38
N ASN A 68 -10.93 -9.02 15.70
CA ASN A 68 -11.59 -7.87 16.35
C ASN A 68 -10.61 -6.74 16.73
N ALA A 69 -9.34 -6.80 16.25
CA ALA A 69 -8.41 -5.70 16.46
C ALA A 69 -9.00 -4.41 15.89
N ASN A 70 -8.99 -3.35 16.70
CA ASN A 70 -9.43 -2.04 16.23
C ASN A 70 -8.48 -1.57 15.12
N ALA A 71 -9.05 -1.14 14.01
CA ALA A 71 -8.27 -0.63 12.90
C ALA A 71 -7.38 0.57 13.30
N GLY A 72 -7.80 1.35 14.29
CA GLY A 72 -7.12 2.56 14.78
C GLY A 72 -6.23 2.35 16.02
N THR A 73 -5.77 1.13 16.32
CA THR A 73 -4.87 0.92 17.47
C THR A 73 -3.50 1.55 17.19
N ALA A 74 -3.20 2.67 17.85
CA ALA A 74 -1.94 3.39 17.68
C ALA A 74 -0.71 2.48 17.92
N ALA A 75 -0.76 1.61 18.93
CA ALA A 75 0.32 0.68 19.24
C ALA A 75 0.69 -0.24 18.07
N ASP A 76 -0.29 -0.75 17.32
CA ASP A 76 -0.05 -1.59 16.14
C ASP A 76 0.62 -0.79 15.01
N HIS A 77 0.19 0.47 14.80
CA HIS A 77 0.77 1.35 13.82
C HIS A 77 2.20 1.78 14.20
N LEU A 78 2.49 1.97 15.49
CA LEU A 78 3.85 2.24 15.96
C LEU A 78 4.74 1.01 15.78
N ALA A 79 4.26 -0.17 16.14
CA ALA A 79 5.02 -1.41 15.96
C ALA A 79 5.37 -1.68 14.49
N ILE A 80 4.42 -1.47 13.56
CA ILE A 80 4.73 -1.66 12.14
C ILE A 80 5.65 -0.57 11.59
N LEU A 81 5.59 0.65 12.14
CA LEU A 81 6.50 1.74 11.79
C LEU A 81 7.95 1.38 12.15
N ASP A 82 8.19 0.82 13.34
CA ASP A 82 9.50 0.33 13.76
C ASP A 82 10.04 -0.74 12.80
N LEU A 83 9.18 -1.66 12.37
CA LEU A 83 9.56 -2.69 11.40
C LEU A 83 9.91 -2.08 10.03
N ILE A 84 9.16 -1.09 9.56
CA ILE A 84 9.42 -0.37 8.31
C ILE A 84 10.79 0.31 8.36
N GLU A 85 11.06 1.09 9.41
CA GLU A 85 12.32 1.83 9.55
C GLU A 85 13.53 0.90 9.62
N ASN A 86 13.39 -0.29 10.20
CA ASN A 86 14.45 -1.30 10.25
C ASN A 86 14.81 -1.89 8.88
N GLN A 87 13.92 -1.79 7.87
CA GLN A 87 14.17 -2.26 6.50
C GLN A 87 14.82 -1.18 5.62
N LEU A 88 14.82 0.08 6.06
CA LEU A 88 15.25 1.22 5.26
C LEU A 88 16.65 1.70 5.65
N THR A 89 17.41 2.17 4.67
CA THR A 89 18.67 2.87 4.90
C THR A 89 18.41 4.24 5.55
N PRO A 90 19.41 4.87 6.21
CA PRO A 90 19.24 6.20 6.77
C PRO A 90 18.71 7.23 5.77
N ALA A 91 19.26 7.28 4.56
CA ALA A 91 18.79 8.20 3.51
C ALA A 91 17.35 7.94 3.07
N GLN A 92 16.91 6.68 3.06
CA GLN A 92 15.52 6.34 2.77
C GLN A 92 14.57 6.74 3.89
N ARG A 93 15.01 6.68 5.15
CA ARG A 93 14.19 7.14 6.31
C ARG A 93 14.00 8.64 6.28
N GLU A 94 15.03 9.43 5.95
CA GLU A 94 14.93 10.88 5.80
C GLU A 94 13.92 11.30 4.73
N ALA A 95 13.73 10.47 3.70
CA ALA A 95 12.79 10.70 2.61
C ALA A 95 11.43 10.00 2.81
N LEU A 96 11.20 9.36 3.98
CA LEU A 96 10.04 8.51 4.22
C LEU A 96 8.75 9.31 4.35
N VAL A 97 7.73 8.88 3.61
CA VAL A 97 6.35 9.37 3.71
C VAL A 97 5.41 8.20 3.97
N ILE A 98 4.74 8.23 5.11
CA ILE A 98 3.75 7.22 5.49
C ILE A 98 2.38 7.60 4.96
N ARG A 99 1.74 6.71 4.18
CA ARG A 99 0.36 6.85 3.73
C ARG A 99 -0.53 5.79 4.38
N THR A 100 -1.67 6.25 4.92
CA THR A 100 -2.65 5.34 5.53
C THR A 100 -4.07 5.80 5.23
N ASP A 101 -5.01 4.93 5.51
CA ASP A 101 -6.42 5.29 5.54
C ASP A 101 -6.80 6.05 6.82
N THR A 102 -8.09 6.36 6.96
CA THR A 102 -8.64 7.09 8.11
C THR A 102 -8.51 6.32 9.42
N ALA A 103 -8.39 5.00 9.38
CA ALA A 103 -8.31 4.18 10.58
C ALA A 103 -7.03 4.43 11.40
N ALA A 104 -5.94 4.82 10.75
CA ALA A 104 -4.68 5.16 11.43
C ALA A 104 -4.67 6.56 12.05
N CYS A 105 -5.68 7.39 11.79
CA CYS A 105 -5.73 8.78 12.26
C CYS A 105 -5.95 8.86 13.77
N SER A 106 -4.87 8.94 14.52
CA SER A 106 -4.88 9.14 15.97
C SER A 106 -3.79 10.13 16.38
N HIS A 107 -4.02 10.87 17.49
CA HIS A 107 -3.01 11.77 18.02
C HIS A 107 -1.67 11.06 18.24
N ALA A 108 -1.69 9.93 18.96
CA ALA A 108 -0.47 9.19 19.28
C ALA A 108 0.35 8.77 18.04
N PHE A 109 -0.31 8.38 16.95
CA PHE A 109 0.40 8.00 15.73
C PHE A 109 0.96 9.21 14.98
N LEU A 110 0.18 10.30 14.84
CA LEU A 110 0.63 11.50 14.13
C LEU A 110 1.69 12.27 14.94
N ASP A 111 1.60 12.28 16.27
CA ASP A 111 2.61 12.84 17.16
C ASP A 111 3.95 12.09 16.99
N GLU A 112 3.91 10.76 16.94
CA GLU A 112 5.12 9.96 16.75
C GLU A 112 5.73 10.15 15.37
N LEU A 113 4.92 10.18 14.29
CA LEU A 113 5.42 10.48 12.94
C LEU A 113 6.11 11.86 12.91
N THR A 114 5.54 12.84 13.59
CA THR A 114 6.11 14.20 13.69
C THR A 114 7.39 14.22 14.54
N THR A 115 7.42 13.48 15.65
CA THR A 115 8.59 13.36 16.52
C THR A 115 9.78 12.71 15.82
N ARG A 116 9.50 11.73 14.93
CA ARG A 116 10.50 11.07 14.07
C ARG A 116 10.84 11.87 12.81
N GLU A 117 10.28 13.06 12.64
CA GLU A 117 10.46 13.92 11.46
C GLU A 117 10.06 13.26 10.14
N LEU A 118 9.10 12.31 10.17
CA LEU A 118 8.62 11.60 9.01
C LEU A 118 7.50 12.36 8.29
N GLY A 119 7.52 12.33 6.96
CA GLY A 119 6.40 12.79 6.14
C GLY A 119 5.17 11.89 6.29
N TYR A 120 3.98 12.48 6.23
CA TYR A 120 2.76 11.67 6.25
C TYR A 120 1.64 12.22 5.39
N SER A 121 0.73 11.29 5.00
CA SER A 121 -0.53 11.57 4.33
C SER A 121 -1.57 10.55 4.83
N VAL A 122 -2.31 10.91 5.86
CA VAL A 122 -3.19 10.02 6.63
C VAL A 122 -4.63 10.44 6.41
N GLY A 123 -5.51 9.50 6.06
CA GLY A 123 -6.94 9.79 5.94
C GLY A 123 -7.48 10.45 7.20
N PHE A 124 -8.32 11.50 7.06
CA PHE A 124 -8.89 12.25 8.17
C PHE A 124 -10.40 12.11 8.20
N TYR A 125 -10.98 12.02 9.40
CA TYR A 125 -12.43 11.82 9.54
C TYR A 125 -13.21 13.06 9.15
N ALA A 126 -14.20 12.92 8.26
CA ALA A 126 -15.17 13.96 7.94
C ALA A 126 -16.22 14.06 9.06
N ARG A 127 -15.84 14.66 10.20
CA ARG A 127 -16.72 14.93 11.35
C ARG A 127 -17.54 16.19 11.13
N ALA A 128 -18.44 16.51 12.07
CA ALA A 128 -19.31 17.69 11.98
C ALA A 128 -18.55 19.02 11.86
N ASP A 129 -17.41 19.14 12.54
CA ASP A 129 -16.52 20.30 12.44
C ASP A 129 -15.90 20.46 11.03
N VAL A 130 -15.53 19.35 10.39
CA VAL A 130 -15.05 19.32 9.01
C VAL A 130 -16.17 19.68 8.02
N ALA A 131 -17.39 19.19 8.23
CA ALA A 131 -18.53 19.54 7.39
C ALA A 131 -18.84 21.04 7.47
N ALA A 132 -18.87 21.61 8.67
CA ALA A 132 -19.05 23.05 8.87
C ALA A 132 -17.91 23.89 8.24
N ALA A 133 -16.67 23.42 8.33
CA ALA A 133 -15.55 24.07 7.67
C ALA A 133 -15.68 24.07 6.14
N ILE A 134 -16.14 22.98 5.55
CA ILE A 134 -16.39 22.87 4.11
C ILE A 134 -17.50 23.83 3.66
N GLU A 135 -18.59 23.92 4.42
CA GLU A 135 -19.71 24.84 4.13
C GLU A 135 -19.28 26.31 4.24
N ALA A 136 -18.34 26.62 5.14
CA ALA A 136 -17.80 27.98 5.32
C ALA A 136 -16.79 28.40 4.24
N LEU A 137 -16.26 27.46 3.45
CA LEU A 137 -15.29 27.77 2.40
C LEU A 137 -15.93 28.52 1.24
N PRO A 138 -15.34 29.64 0.79
CA PRO A 138 -15.78 30.30 -0.43
C PRO A 138 -15.51 29.41 -1.66
N ALA A 139 -16.32 29.55 -2.70
CA ALA A 139 -16.15 28.78 -3.94
C ALA A 139 -14.77 28.94 -4.57
N THR A 140 -14.14 30.08 -4.37
CA THR A 140 -12.80 30.42 -4.89
C THR A 140 -11.67 29.68 -4.17
N ALA A 141 -11.89 29.07 -3.00
CA ALA A 141 -10.90 28.29 -2.27
C ALA A 141 -10.70 26.90 -2.88
N TRP A 142 -11.63 26.44 -3.70
CA TRP A 142 -11.59 25.14 -4.34
C TRP A 142 -10.82 25.20 -5.65
N VAL A 143 -9.69 24.49 -5.73
CA VAL A 143 -8.90 24.33 -6.95
C VAL A 143 -9.20 22.99 -7.61
N PRO A 144 -9.16 22.88 -8.95
CA PRO A 144 -9.38 21.59 -9.62
C PRO A 144 -8.40 20.53 -9.17
N ALA A 145 -8.89 19.33 -8.88
CA ALA A 145 -8.05 18.15 -8.67
C ALA A 145 -7.44 17.70 -9.99
N VAL A 146 -6.39 16.86 -9.93
CA VAL A 146 -5.74 16.28 -11.11
C VAL A 146 -5.89 14.76 -11.17
N ASP A 147 -5.81 14.21 -12.38
CA ASP A 147 -5.80 12.76 -12.61
C ASP A 147 -4.38 12.14 -12.42
N ALA A 148 -4.18 10.91 -12.85
CA ALA A 148 -2.90 10.22 -12.72
C ALA A 148 -1.81 10.80 -13.63
N GLU A 149 -2.21 11.43 -14.73
CA GLU A 149 -1.36 12.11 -15.72
C GLU A 149 -1.21 13.61 -15.43
N GLU A 150 -1.61 14.06 -14.23
CA GLU A 150 -1.55 15.46 -13.76
C GLU A 150 -2.41 16.43 -14.58
N LYS A 151 -3.39 15.94 -15.33
CA LYS A 151 -4.39 16.74 -16.01
C LYS A 151 -5.58 17.04 -15.11
N VAL A 152 -6.28 18.13 -15.38
CA VAL A 152 -7.50 18.48 -14.63
C VAL A 152 -8.49 17.33 -14.64
N ARG A 153 -8.89 16.89 -13.44
CA ARG A 153 -9.90 15.86 -13.24
C ARG A 153 -11.29 16.49 -13.16
N ASP A 154 -12.11 16.25 -14.18
CA ASP A 154 -13.49 16.77 -14.21
C ASP A 154 -14.30 16.28 -13.00
N GLY A 155 -15.05 17.21 -12.42
CA GLY A 155 -15.94 16.92 -11.29
C GLY A 155 -15.25 16.67 -9.95
N ALA A 156 -13.98 17.05 -9.81
CA ALA A 156 -13.25 16.94 -8.55
C ALA A 156 -12.44 18.19 -8.22
N TRP A 157 -12.46 18.61 -6.96
CA TRP A 157 -11.78 19.81 -6.46
C TRP A 157 -11.14 19.54 -5.11
N VAL A 158 -10.15 20.32 -4.78
CA VAL A 158 -9.36 20.22 -3.54
C VAL A 158 -9.31 21.58 -2.85
N ALA A 159 -9.41 21.59 -1.54
CA ALA A 159 -9.23 22.79 -0.73
C ALA A 159 -8.58 22.47 0.61
N GLU A 160 -7.91 23.45 1.19
CA GLU A 160 -7.33 23.34 2.53
C GLU A 160 -8.31 23.83 3.60
N LEU A 161 -8.48 23.03 4.66
CA LEU A 161 -9.36 23.31 5.79
C LEU A 161 -8.63 23.74 7.05
N SER A 162 -7.29 23.66 7.08
CA SER A 162 -6.48 23.80 8.31
C SER A 162 -6.81 25.04 9.13
N HIS A 163 -7.07 26.17 8.47
CA HIS A 163 -7.35 27.46 9.11
C HIS A 163 -8.80 27.59 9.64
N LEU A 164 -9.68 26.66 9.33
CA LEU A 164 -11.07 26.60 9.78
C LEU A 164 -11.30 25.54 10.86
N LEU A 165 -10.30 24.73 11.17
CA LEU A 165 -10.38 23.65 12.14
C LEU A 165 -9.57 23.98 13.39
N HIS A 166 -10.03 23.50 14.56
CA HIS A 166 -9.26 23.56 15.78
C HIS A 166 -8.23 22.41 15.79
N LEU A 167 -7.01 22.71 15.42
CA LEU A 167 -5.91 21.74 15.31
C LEU A 167 -4.89 21.85 16.44
N ASP A 168 -5.14 22.64 17.50
CA ASP A 168 -4.20 22.89 18.60
C ASP A 168 -3.78 21.64 19.36
N SER A 169 -4.62 20.60 19.38
CA SER A 169 -4.33 19.30 19.99
C SER A 169 -3.62 18.33 19.06
N TRP A 170 -3.41 18.70 17.79
CA TRP A 170 -2.73 17.89 16.78
C TRP A 170 -1.26 18.33 16.64
N PRO A 171 -0.40 17.50 16.01
CA PRO A 171 1.00 17.88 15.81
C PRO A 171 1.18 19.23 15.13
N PRO A 172 2.20 20.02 15.55
CA PRO A 172 2.50 21.30 14.91
C PRO A 172 2.77 21.09 13.41
N GLY A 173 2.23 22.01 12.58
CA GLY A 173 2.38 21.95 11.14
C GLY A 173 1.46 20.95 10.42
N MET A 174 0.58 20.26 11.15
CA MET A 174 -0.44 19.41 10.53
C MET A 174 -1.42 20.26 9.71
N ARG A 175 -1.67 19.83 8.51
CA ARG A 175 -2.64 20.41 7.59
C ARG A 175 -3.75 19.42 7.32
N VAL A 176 -4.97 19.90 7.11
CA VAL A 176 -6.12 19.10 6.69
C VAL A 176 -6.58 19.58 5.32
N ILE A 177 -6.61 18.64 4.38
CA ILE A 177 -6.99 18.90 2.99
C ILE A 177 -8.24 18.08 2.68
N ALA A 178 -9.24 18.73 2.06
CA ALA A 178 -10.46 18.10 1.60
C ALA A 178 -10.46 17.97 0.08
N ARG A 179 -10.93 16.83 -0.41
CA ARG A 179 -11.37 16.62 -1.79
C ARG A 179 -12.87 16.52 -1.82
N LYS A 180 -13.53 17.28 -2.70
CA LYS A 180 -14.92 17.05 -3.09
C LYS A 180 -14.96 16.53 -4.52
N GLU A 181 -15.78 15.51 -4.78
CA GLU A 181 -15.92 14.94 -6.13
C GLU A 181 -17.37 14.55 -6.41
N ARG A 182 -17.78 14.66 -7.68
CA ARG A 182 -19.07 14.12 -8.11
C ARG A 182 -19.06 12.60 -7.88
N PRO A 183 -20.06 12.05 -7.23
CA PRO A 183 -20.22 10.62 -7.15
C PRO A 183 -20.30 9.99 -8.55
N HIS A 184 -19.80 8.77 -8.67
CA HIS A 184 -19.95 8.01 -9.91
C HIS A 184 -21.44 7.88 -10.29
N PRO A 185 -21.84 7.96 -11.57
CA PRO A 185 -23.22 7.74 -12.00
C PRO A 185 -23.78 6.45 -11.42
N GLY A 186 -24.95 6.54 -10.74
CA GLY A 186 -25.57 5.42 -10.04
C GLY A 186 -25.07 5.17 -8.61
N ALA A 187 -24.10 5.92 -8.11
CA ALA A 187 -23.67 5.82 -6.71
C ALA A 187 -24.74 6.38 -5.76
N GLN A 188 -25.06 5.66 -4.68
CA GLN A 188 -25.91 6.19 -3.63
C GLN A 188 -25.17 7.29 -2.85
N LEU A 189 -25.87 8.40 -2.58
CA LEU A 189 -25.38 9.45 -1.69
C LEU A 189 -25.22 8.88 -0.28
N ARG A 190 -24.17 9.31 0.42
CA ARG A 190 -23.88 8.97 1.81
C ARG A 190 -24.27 10.13 2.70
N LEU A 191 -24.50 9.86 3.98
CA LEU A 191 -24.76 10.91 4.99
C LEU A 191 -23.61 11.91 5.13
N THR A 192 -22.41 11.54 4.69
CA THR A 192 -21.21 12.38 4.69
C THR A 192 -21.01 13.17 3.39
N ASP A 193 -21.90 13.02 2.39
CA ASP A 193 -21.84 13.77 1.15
C ASP A 193 -22.43 15.17 1.38
N ILE A 194 -21.75 16.20 0.89
CA ILE A 194 -22.14 17.61 1.04
C ILE A 194 -22.47 18.16 -0.34
N ASP A 195 -23.62 18.82 -0.50
CA ASP A 195 -24.09 19.39 -1.76
C ASP A 195 -24.00 18.44 -2.95
N GLY A 196 -24.35 17.18 -2.74
CA GLY A 196 -24.31 16.16 -3.77
C GLY A 196 -22.91 15.68 -4.16
N HIS A 197 -21.87 16.09 -3.43
CA HIS A 197 -20.50 15.68 -3.65
C HIS A 197 -20.00 14.76 -2.55
N ARG A 198 -19.22 13.76 -2.94
CA ARG A 198 -18.48 12.91 -2.00
C ARG A 198 -17.29 13.67 -1.44
N ILE A 199 -17.18 13.65 -0.11
CA ILE A 199 -16.08 14.30 0.61
C ILE A 199 -15.09 13.24 1.08
N THR A 200 -13.80 13.53 0.89
CA THR A 200 -12.67 12.76 1.45
C THR A 200 -11.66 13.74 2.01
N CYS A 201 -11.24 13.56 3.25
CA CYS A 201 -10.24 14.41 3.88
C CYS A 201 -9.00 13.62 4.25
N PHE A 202 -7.86 14.29 4.27
CA PHE A 202 -6.61 13.73 4.77
C PHE A 202 -5.78 14.77 5.51
N ALA A 203 -4.99 14.31 6.47
CA ALA A 203 -4.01 15.10 7.19
C ALA A 203 -2.62 14.88 6.59
N THR A 204 -1.81 15.93 6.53
CA THR A 204 -0.43 15.88 6.06
C THR A 204 0.41 16.95 6.77
N ASN A 205 1.72 16.71 6.92
CA ASN A 205 2.69 17.71 7.37
C ASN A 205 3.54 18.28 6.22
N HIS A 206 3.24 17.92 4.98
CA HIS A 206 3.99 18.42 3.83
C HIS A 206 3.74 19.92 3.62
N PRO A 207 4.79 20.76 3.54
CA PRO A 207 4.63 22.24 3.53
C PRO A 207 4.26 22.83 2.16
N GLY A 208 4.27 22.05 1.08
CA GLY A 208 4.06 22.54 -0.29
C GLY A 208 2.65 23.12 -0.54
N PRO A 209 2.53 24.18 -1.37
CA PRO A 209 1.25 24.83 -1.65
C PRO A 209 0.40 24.09 -2.69
N ASP A 210 0.94 23.09 -3.37
CA ASP A 210 0.29 22.37 -4.47
C ASP A 210 -0.72 21.36 -3.92
N LEU A 211 -1.94 21.81 -3.63
CA LEU A 211 -3.01 20.97 -3.09
C LEU A 211 -3.40 19.82 -4.03
N PRO A 212 -3.53 20.02 -5.36
CA PRO A 212 -3.79 18.93 -6.30
C PRO A 212 -2.74 17.81 -6.24
N ALA A 213 -1.46 18.15 -6.17
CA ALA A 213 -0.39 17.15 -6.06
C ALA A 213 -0.43 16.39 -4.73
N LEU A 214 -0.73 17.07 -3.61
CA LEU A 214 -0.89 16.43 -2.31
C LEU A 214 -2.09 15.46 -2.29
N GLU A 215 -3.21 15.85 -2.92
CA GLU A 215 -4.38 14.98 -3.07
C GLU A 215 -4.08 13.77 -3.94
N LEU A 216 -3.44 13.98 -5.09
CA LEU A 216 -3.05 12.88 -5.97
C LEU A 216 -2.14 11.88 -5.25
N ARG A 217 -1.15 12.37 -4.49
CA ARG A 217 -0.30 11.52 -3.65
C ARG A 217 -1.12 10.72 -2.66
N HIS A 218 -2.04 11.34 -1.93
CA HIS A 218 -2.91 10.64 -0.98
C HIS A 218 -3.79 9.60 -1.68
N ARG A 219 -4.41 9.95 -2.80
CA ARG A 219 -5.31 9.06 -3.56
C ARG A 219 -4.59 7.83 -4.11
N ARG A 220 -3.30 7.95 -4.45
CA ARG A 220 -2.44 6.82 -4.86
C ARG A 220 -2.30 5.75 -3.78
N ARG A 221 -2.69 6.01 -2.54
CA ARG A 221 -2.82 4.99 -1.48
C ARG A 221 -3.65 3.78 -1.93
N ALA A 222 -4.64 3.97 -2.78
CA ALA A 222 -5.46 2.87 -3.30
C ALA A 222 -4.64 1.73 -3.95
N ARG A 223 -3.39 1.99 -4.34
CA ARG A 223 -2.48 0.96 -4.89
C ARG A 223 -2.17 -0.16 -3.87
N VAL A 224 -2.22 0.12 -2.56
CA VAL A 224 -2.02 -0.90 -1.52
C VAL A 224 -3.05 -2.02 -1.60
N GLU A 225 -4.27 -1.73 -2.05
CA GLU A 225 -5.33 -2.74 -2.22
C GLU A 225 -4.94 -3.79 -3.25
N ASP A 226 -4.22 -3.40 -4.31
CA ASP A 226 -3.68 -4.31 -5.32
C ASP A 226 -2.55 -5.16 -4.74
N ARG A 227 -1.69 -4.58 -3.87
CA ARG A 227 -0.62 -5.32 -3.17
C ARG A 227 -1.21 -6.36 -2.21
N ILE A 228 -2.22 -5.99 -1.45
CA ILE A 228 -2.95 -6.89 -0.56
C ILE A 228 -3.66 -8.01 -1.37
N ARG A 229 -4.24 -7.68 -2.52
CA ARG A 229 -4.83 -8.68 -3.42
C ARG A 229 -3.77 -9.66 -3.93
N ALA A 230 -2.60 -9.17 -4.32
CA ALA A 230 -1.47 -9.99 -4.72
C ALA A 230 -0.97 -10.88 -3.57
N ALA A 231 -0.88 -10.36 -2.32
CA ALA A 231 -0.57 -11.16 -1.12
C ALA A 231 -1.57 -12.29 -0.92
N LYS A 232 -2.87 -11.99 -1.04
CA LYS A 232 -3.92 -13.00 -0.94
C LYS A 232 -3.79 -14.08 -2.02
N ASP A 233 -3.37 -13.73 -3.20
CA ASP A 233 -3.14 -14.67 -4.29
C ASP A 233 -1.83 -15.46 -4.16
N THR A 234 -0.90 -14.95 -3.33
CA THR A 234 0.37 -15.62 -3.03
C THR A 234 0.26 -16.59 -1.85
N GLY A 235 -0.67 -16.37 -0.91
CA GLY A 235 -0.86 -17.27 0.25
C GLY A 235 -1.60 -16.66 1.43
N LEU A 236 -1.85 -15.34 1.44
CA LEU A 236 -2.45 -14.65 2.58
C LEU A 236 -3.96 -14.91 2.76
N ARG A 237 -4.64 -15.57 1.82
CA ARG A 237 -6.09 -15.90 1.95
C ARG A 237 -6.39 -16.80 3.12
N ASN A 238 -5.41 -17.57 3.59
CA ASN A 238 -5.55 -18.50 4.68
C ASN A 238 -4.29 -18.47 5.55
N LEU A 239 -4.47 -18.35 6.85
CA LEU A 239 -3.43 -18.57 7.84
C LEU A 239 -3.55 -20.03 8.31
N PRO A 240 -2.60 -20.94 7.93
CA PRO A 240 -2.84 -22.37 8.00
C PRO A 240 -2.69 -22.95 9.41
N TYR A 241 -1.95 -22.30 10.30
CA TYR A 241 -1.57 -22.86 11.60
C TYR A 241 -2.62 -22.57 12.69
N LYS A 242 -2.55 -23.31 13.81
CA LYS A 242 -3.41 -23.08 14.97
C LYS A 242 -2.87 -21.97 15.86
N ASP A 243 -1.57 -21.90 16.03
CA ASP A 243 -0.90 -20.91 16.88
C ASP A 243 -0.61 -19.59 16.13
N ALA A 244 -0.63 -18.48 16.86
CA ALA A 244 -0.46 -17.15 16.31
C ALA A 244 0.97 -16.92 15.80
N ALA A 245 1.99 -17.46 16.48
CA ALA A 245 3.39 -17.26 16.12
C ALA A 245 3.71 -17.90 14.77
N SER A 246 3.26 -19.13 14.52
CA SER A 246 3.42 -19.78 13.20
C SER A 246 2.65 -19.05 12.10
N ASN A 247 1.49 -18.48 12.41
CA ASN A 247 0.75 -17.66 11.44
C ASN A 247 1.46 -16.33 11.16
N GLN A 248 2.16 -15.74 12.12
CA GLN A 248 3.03 -14.58 11.89
C GLN A 248 4.16 -14.94 10.91
N VAL A 249 4.86 -16.05 11.13
CA VAL A 249 5.89 -16.55 10.19
C VAL A 249 5.30 -16.82 8.80
N TRP A 250 4.09 -17.35 8.72
CA TRP A 250 3.41 -17.54 7.43
C TRP A 250 3.18 -16.23 6.69
N ILE A 251 2.75 -15.16 7.39
CA ILE A 251 2.62 -13.83 6.79
C ILE A 251 3.97 -13.38 6.22
N GLU A 252 5.05 -13.47 6.99
CA GLU A 252 6.40 -13.09 6.53
C GLU A 252 6.85 -13.87 5.29
N LEU A 253 6.57 -15.18 5.24
CA LEU A 253 6.85 -16.00 4.04
C LEU A 253 6.04 -15.55 2.83
N VAL A 254 4.79 -15.17 3.01
CA VAL A 254 3.95 -14.64 1.92
C VAL A 254 4.50 -13.30 1.43
N LEU A 255 4.90 -12.41 2.32
CA LEU A 255 5.49 -11.12 1.99
C LEU A 255 6.82 -11.29 1.25
N LEU A 256 7.70 -12.18 1.71
CA LEU A 256 8.93 -12.53 1.01
C LEU A 256 8.67 -13.08 -0.40
N ALA A 257 7.67 -13.94 -0.56
CA ALA A 257 7.29 -14.48 -1.88
C ALA A 257 6.74 -13.37 -2.81
N GLN A 258 6.06 -12.36 -2.26
CA GLN A 258 5.66 -11.18 -3.03
C GLN A 258 6.88 -10.37 -3.49
N ASP A 259 7.86 -10.16 -2.61
CA ASP A 259 9.07 -9.42 -2.96
C ASP A 259 9.85 -10.13 -4.06
N LEU A 260 10.04 -11.44 -3.94
CA LEU A 260 10.66 -12.24 -5.00
C LEU A 260 9.91 -12.12 -6.34
N THR A 261 8.58 -12.05 -6.28
CA THR A 261 7.75 -11.85 -7.46
C THR A 261 7.94 -10.44 -8.02
N ALA A 262 7.88 -9.41 -7.17
CA ALA A 262 8.06 -8.02 -7.57
C ALA A 262 9.45 -7.78 -8.18
N TRP A 263 10.50 -8.33 -7.58
CA TRP A 263 11.87 -8.25 -8.12
C TRP A 263 12.00 -8.98 -9.46
N THR A 264 11.41 -10.16 -9.58
CA THR A 264 11.40 -10.89 -10.86
C THR A 264 10.71 -10.07 -11.94
N GLN A 265 9.57 -9.46 -11.64
CA GLN A 265 8.82 -8.61 -12.56
C GLN A 265 9.63 -7.38 -12.97
N THR A 266 10.23 -6.69 -12.01
CA THR A 266 10.94 -5.43 -12.25
C THR A 266 12.29 -5.66 -12.95
N LEU A 267 13.02 -6.70 -12.56
CA LEU A 267 14.41 -6.93 -13.03
C LEU A 267 14.49 -7.80 -14.28
N ALA A 268 13.52 -8.66 -14.54
CA ALA A 268 13.69 -9.72 -15.53
C ALA A 268 12.50 -9.94 -16.47
N LEU A 269 11.31 -9.45 -16.14
CA LEU A 269 10.14 -9.65 -16.99
C LEU A 269 9.80 -8.39 -17.79
N HIS A 270 9.19 -8.58 -18.96
CA HIS A 270 8.81 -7.50 -19.87
C HIS A 270 7.37 -7.65 -20.35
N GLY A 271 6.79 -6.54 -20.85
CA GLY A 271 5.45 -6.54 -21.44
C GLY A 271 4.38 -7.00 -20.43
N GLU A 272 3.50 -7.88 -20.87
CA GLU A 272 2.39 -8.37 -20.04
C GLU A 272 2.82 -9.13 -18.79
N HIS A 273 3.99 -9.75 -18.79
CA HIS A 273 4.49 -10.49 -17.62
C HIS A 273 4.99 -9.57 -16.52
N ALA A 274 5.52 -8.40 -16.86
CA ALA A 274 6.03 -7.43 -15.88
C ALA A 274 4.93 -6.84 -14.98
N VAL A 275 3.67 -6.83 -15.46
CA VAL A 275 2.51 -6.28 -14.75
C VAL A 275 1.47 -7.34 -14.37
N ALA A 276 1.77 -8.62 -14.61
CA ALA A 276 0.83 -9.71 -14.38
C ALA A 276 0.61 -10.00 -12.89
N GLU A 277 -0.64 -10.26 -12.50
CA GLU A 277 -0.97 -10.71 -11.15
C GLU A 277 -0.32 -12.08 -10.83
N PRO A 278 -0.04 -12.39 -9.54
CA PRO A 278 0.61 -13.64 -9.14
C PRO A 278 -0.07 -14.92 -9.68
N LYS A 279 -1.39 -14.94 -9.79
CA LYS A 279 -2.12 -16.06 -10.40
C LYS A 279 -1.76 -16.25 -11.86
N ARG A 280 -1.66 -15.15 -12.61
CA ARG A 280 -1.30 -15.18 -14.02
C ARG A 280 0.15 -15.61 -14.21
N LEU A 281 1.07 -15.09 -13.39
CA LEU A 281 2.48 -15.53 -13.41
C LEU A 281 2.61 -17.02 -13.09
N ARG A 282 1.86 -17.53 -12.11
CA ARG A 282 1.83 -18.93 -11.77
C ARG A 282 1.37 -19.78 -12.96
N LEU A 283 0.32 -19.35 -13.64
CA LEU A 283 -0.20 -20.06 -14.82
C LEU A 283 0.79 -19.99 -16.00
N LEU A 284 1.35 -18.83 -16.30
CA LEU A 284 2.11 -18.61 -17.53
C LEU A 284 3.60 -18.99 -17.40
N LEU A 285 4.21 -18.74 -16.26
CA LEU A 285 5.66 -18.90 -16.06
C LEU A 285 6.00 -20.03 -15.09
N PHE A 286 5.33 -20.12 -13.93
CA PHE A 286 5.72 -21.05 -12.87
C PHE A 286 5.08 -22.44 -13.02
N GLY A 287 4.03 -22.58 -13.84
CA GLY A 287 3.36 -23.86 -14.11
C GLY A 287 3.95 -24.65 -15.26
N VAL A 288 5.04 -24.20 -15.89
CA VAL A 288 5.68 -24.90 -17.00
C VAL A 288 6.28 -26.24 -16.56
N ALA A 289 6.07 -27.28 -17.37
CA ALA A 289 6.74 -28.55 -17.15
C ALA A 289 8.25 -28.44 -17.46
N ALA A 290 9.07 -28.93 -16.53
CA ALA A 290 10.52 -28.85 -16.64
C ALA A 290 11.21 -30.10 -16.08
N ARG A 291 12.41 -30.39 -16.58
CA ARG A 291 13.32 -31.42 -16.04
C ARG A 291 14.59 -30.76 -15.49
N LEU A 292 14.99 -31.16 -14.31
CA LEU A 292 16.29 -30.79 -13.75
C LEU A 292 17.31 -31.87 -14.10
N ILE A 293 18.24 -31.54 -15.01
CA ILE A 293 19.27 -32.45 -15.49
C ILE A 293 20.60 -32.06 -14.85
N ARG A 294 21.30 -33.02 -14.23
CA ARG A 294 22.66 -32.84 -13.72
C ARG A 294 23.63 -33.54 -14.64
N THR A 295 24.59 -32.82 -15.20
CA THR A 295 25.69 -33.36 -16.02
C THR A 295 27.02 -32.82 -15.51
N GLY A 296 27.85 -33.65 -14.92
CA GLY A 296 29.12 -33.21 -14.36
C GLY A 296 28.95 -32.05 -13.39
N ARG A 297 29.48 -30.87 -13.76
CA ARG A 297 29.38 -29.63 -12.94
C ARG A 297 28.21 -28.72 -13.29
N ARG A 298 27.34 -29.12 -14.21
CA ARG A 298 26.22 -28.28 -14.70
C ARG A 298 24.88 -28.79 -14.21
N ILE A 299 24.03 -27.85 -13.81
CA ILE A 299 22.61 -28.06 -13.59
C ILE A 299 21.88 -27.36 -14.73
N ILE A 300 21.08 -28.11 -15.49
CA ILE A 300 20.32 -27.65 -16.64
C ILE A 300 18.84 -27.75 -16.28
N LEU A 301 18.11 -26.68 -16.46
CA LEU A 301 16.65 -26.67 -16.44
C LEU A 301 16.17 -26.81 -17.89
N ASP A 302 15.66 -27.99 -18.21
CA ASP A 302 15.12 -28.30 -19.53
C ASP A 302 13.61 -28.08 -19.51
N LEU A 303 13.16 -27.06 -20.26
CA LEU A 303 11.76 -26.63 -20.32
C LEU A 303 11.04 -27.29 -21.51
N ASP A 304 9.73 -27.50 -21.38
CA ASP A 304 8.88 -27.92 -22.50
C ASP A 304 8.87 -26.83 -23.60
N LYS A 305 9.40 -27.18 -24.76
CA LYS A 305 9.50 -26.29 -25.93
C LYS A 305 8.14 -25.89 -26.50
N SER A 306 7.12 -26.69 -26.26
CA SER A 306 5.76 -26.39 -26.73
C SER A 306 5.06 -25.32 -25.87
N TRP A 307 5.62 -24.98 -24.70
CA TRP A 307 5.05 -23.97 -23.82
C TRP A 307 5.25 -22.56 -24.41
N PRO A 308 4.17 -21.79 -24.70
CA PRO A 308 4.28 -20.50 -25.40
C PRO A 308 5.16 -19.47 -24.68
N HIS A 309 5.27 -19.56 -23.35
CA HIS A 309 6.01 -18.62 -22.52
C HIS A 309 7.43 -19.11 -22.15
N ALA A 310 7.88 -20.28 -22.67
CA ALA A 310 9.21 -20.80 -22.39
C ALA A 310 10.35 -19.81 -22.77
N PRO A 311 10.29 -19.09 -23.90
CA PRO A 311 11.29 -18.07 -24.24
C PRO A 311 11.40 -16.95 -23.17
N ALA A 312 10.27 -16.48 -22.63
CA ALA A 312 10.28 -15.44 -21.59
C ALA A 312 10.94 -15.94 -20.31
N ILE A 313 10.73 -17.21 -19.93
CA ILE A 313 11.39 -17.83 -18.76
C ILE A 313 12.91 -17.89 -18.97
N VAL A 314 13.36 -18.35 -20.15
CA VAL A 314 14.78 -18.44 -20.47
C VAL A 314 15.43 -17.05 -20.43
N GLN A 315 14.77 -16.06 -21.03
CA GLN A 315 15.24 -14.67 -21.01
C GLN A 315 15.34 -14.13 -19.57
N ALA A 316 14.29 -14.32 -18.76
CA ALA A 316 14.29 -13.87 -17.36
C ALA A 316 15.42 -14.49 -16.55
N ILE A 317 15.65 -15.81 -16.66
CA ILE A 317 16.77 -16.48 -15.99
C ILE A 317 18.13 -15.94 -16.47
N THR A 318 18.26 -15.68 -17.76
CA THR A 318 19.51 -15.14 -18.33
C THR A 318 19.77 -13.73 -17.81
N THR A 319 18.75 -12.89 -17.78
CA THR A 319 18.84 -11.52 -17.23
C THR A 319 19.22 -11.55 -15.75
N LEU A 320 18.54 -12.36 -14.92
CA LEU A 320 18.84 -12.46 -13.48
C LEU A 320 20.28 -12.96 -13.21
N ARG A 321 20.79 -13.87 -14.04
CA ARG A 321 22.16 -14.37 -13.92
C ARG A 321 23.25 -13.35 -14.31
N ALA A 322 22.87 -12.33 -15.08
CA ALA A 322 23.79 -11.27 -15.48
C ALA A 322 23.96 -10.19 -14.38
N TYR A 323 23.09 -10.15 -13.39
CA TYR A 323 23.26 -9.26 -12.24
C TYR A 323 24.47 -9.69 -11.41
N PRO A 324 25.29 -8.72 -10.94
CA PRO A 324 26.41 -9.03 -10.08
C PRO A 324 25.92 -9.71 -8.79
N ALA A 325 26.66 -10.72 -8.34
CA ALA A 325 26.40 -11.29 -7.02
C ALA A 325 26.54 -10.19 -5.96
N PRO A 326 25.70 -10.17 -4.92
CA PRO A 326 25.92 -9.26 -3.81
C PRO A 326 27.27 -9.53 -3.20
N GLY A 327 28.07 -8.46 -3.06
CA GLY A 327 29.41 -8.51 -2.44
C GLY A 327 29.36 -8.79 -0.95
#